data_08c0f8b8a40339b2ffa9adc4c40ad9c7
#
_entry.id   08c0f8b8a40339b2ffa9adc4c40ad9c7
#
_cell.length_a   1.000
_cell.length_b   1.000
_cell.length_c   1.000
_cell.angle_alpha   90.00
_cell.angle_beta   90.00
_cell.angle_gamma   90.00
#
_symmetry.space_group_name_H-M   'P 1'
#
loop_
_entity.id
_entity.type
_entity.pdbx_description
1 polymer ?
#
loop_
_entity_poly.entity_id
_entity_poly.type
_entity_poly.pdbx_seq_one_letter_code
_entity_poly.pdbx_strand_id
1 'polypeptide(L)'
;CVAQNDVALEGYTEDTELHSAALFALTGERVLYSYKAHERLYPASTTKIMTALLAIENANLDDQVTISGNADASSFPADAQVCGLAKGEVWTLRDLLGALLLYSGNDAATAIAEYVGGSEEAFVNMMNRRAQELMANGTHFMNPHGLHDDNHYTTAYDLYLIFNECIKHED
;
A
#
# COMPACT_ATOMS: atom_id res chain seq x y z
N CYS A 1 -1.36 -0.10 -19.64
CA CYS A 1 -1.36 1.33 -19.96
C CYS A 1 -0.02 1.93 -19.57
N VAL A 2 0.59 2.79 -20.40
CA VAL A 2 1.91 3.40 -20.14
C VAL A 2 1.80 4.92 -20.27
N ALA A 3 2.10 5.64 -19.18
CA ALA A 3 2.18 7.09 -19.16
C ALA A 3 3.67 7.50 -19.30
N GLN A 4 4.15 7.67 -20.52
CA GLN A 4 5.56 8.07 -20.77
C GLN A 4 5.79 9.57 -20.60
N ASN A 5 4.78 10.39 -20.83
CA ASN A 5 4.81 11.86 -20.74
C ASN A 5 3.56 12.35 -20.00
N ASP A 6 3.61 13.62 -19.57
CA ASP A 6 2.44 14.28 -19.02
C ASP A 6 1.33 14.39 -20.07
N VAL A 7 0.09 14.13 -19.66
CA VAL A 7 -1.11 14.16 -20.48
C VAL A 7 -2.09 15.13 -19.84
N ALA A 8 -2.39 16.23 -20.54
CA ALA A 8 -3.36 17.20 -20.08
C ALA A 8 -4.81 16.68 -20.24
N LEU A 9 -5.66 17.00 -19.29
CA LEU A 9 -7.08 16.75 -19.38
C LEU A 9 -7.78 18.04 -19.84
N GLU A 10 -8.54 17.96 -20.94
CA GLU A 10 -9.25 19.11 -21.48
C GLU A 10 -10.24 19.69 -20.45
N GLY A 11 -10.16 21.01 -20.23
CA GLY A 11 -11.00 21.71 -19.26
C GLY A 11 -10.55 21.61 -17.79
N TYR A 12 -9.45 20.90 -17.50
CA TYR A 12 -8.85 20.87 -16.17
C TYR A 12 -7.67 21.84 -16.08
N THR A 13 -7.66 22.66 -15.03
CA THR A 13 -6.53 23.51 -14.67
C THR A 13 -5.81 22.87 -13.51
N GLU A 14 -4.51 22.64 -13.66
CA GLU A 14 -3.69 22.03 -12.61
C GLU A 14 -3.71 22.85 -11.32
N ASP A 15 -3.89 22.18 -10.20
CA ASP A 15 -3.66 22.75 -8.88
C ASP A 15 -2.15 22.94 -8.69
N THR A 16 -1.72 24.14 -8.31
CA THR A 16 -0.31 24.47 -8.09
C THR A 16 0.31 23.71 -6.92
N GLU A 17 -0.50 23.12 -6.03
CA GLU A 17 -0.04 22.30 -4.91
C GLU A 17 0.06 20.81 -5.25
N LEU A 18 -0.34 20.41 -6.45
CA LEU A 18 -0.28 19.03 -6.91
C LEU A 18 1.17 18.58 -7.16
N HIS A 19 1.65 17.61 -6.40
CA HIS A 19 3.00 17.07 -6.56
C HIS A 19 3.09 16.09 -7.74
N SER A 20 2.14 15.15 -7.80
CA SER A 20 2.06 14.16 -8.88
C SER A 20 0.63 13.61 -8.94
N ALA A 21 0.16 13.29 -10.15
CA ALA A 21 -1.14 12.65 -10.32
C ALA A 21 -1.19 11.83 -11.62
N ALA A 22 -2.08 10.84 -11.64
CA ALA A 22 -2.40 10.10 -12.85
C ALA A 22 -3.84 9.60 -12.81
N LEU A 23 -4.52 9.64 -13.94
CA LEU A 23 -5.85 9.10 -14.15
C LEU A 23 -5.84 8.16 -15.34
N PHE A 24 -6.26 6.93 -15.10
CA PHE A 24 -6.26 5.87 -16.10
C PHE A 24 -7.69 5.36 -16.33
N ALA A 25 -8.06 5.17 -17.61
CA ALA A 25 -9.24 4.39 -17.97
C ALA A 25 -8.82 2.94 -18.09
N LEU A 26 -9.35 2.09 -17.20
CA LEU A 26 -9.08 0.63 -17.24
C LEU A 26 -9.67 0.00 -18.49
N THR A 27 -10.86 0.47 -18.92
CA THR A 27 -11.47 0.06 -20.20
C THR A 27 -10.76 0.76 -21.37
N GLY A 28 -10.07 -0.02 -22.21
CA GLY A 28 -9.31 0.50 -23.35
C GLY A 28 -7.92 1.01 -23.02
N GLU A 29 -7.45 0.79 -21.82
CA GLU A 29 -6.06 1.03 -21.36
C GLU A 29 -5.50 2.40 -21.75
N ARG A 30 -6.21 3.48 -21.44
CA ARG A 30 -5.83 4.85 -21.80
C ARG A 30 -5.41 5.67 -20.60
N VAL A 31 -4.36 6.47 -20.79
CA VAL A 31 -4.04 7.56 -19.87
C VAL A 31 -4.97 8.72 -20.20
N LEU A 32 -5.76 9.16 -19.23
CA LEU A 32 -6.66 10.32 -19.37
C LEU A 32 -6.01 11.61 -18.88
N TYR A 33 -5.19 11.51 -17.84
CA TYR A 33 -4.41 12.60 -17.29
C TYR A 33 -3.13 12.06 -16.65
N SER A 34 -2.03 12.75 -16.79
CA SER A 34 -0.83 12.49 -15.99
C SER A 34 0.00 13.77 -15.83
N TYR A 35 0.46 13.98 -14.61
CA TYR A 35 1.35 15.06 -14.23
C TYR A 35 2.44 14.48 -13.33
N LYS A 36 3.69 14.55 -13.78
CA LYS A 36 4.85 14.02 -13.07
C LYS A 36 4.65 12.59 -12.54
N ALA A 37 3.92 11.74 -13.28
CA ALA A 37 3.47 10.43 -12.81
C ALA A 37 4.60 9.49 -12.40
N HIS A 38 5.84 9.74 -12.83
CA HIS A 38 7.05 8.97 -12.49
C HIS A 38 7.96 9.67 -11.45
N GLU A 39 7.54 10.80 -10.88
CA GLU A 39 8.27 11.43 -9.79
C GLU A 39 8.18 10.57 -8.52
N ARG A 40 9.33 10.33 -7.87
CA ARG A 40 9.38 9.59 -6.61
C ARG A 40 8.93 10.47 -5.47
N LEU A 41 7.93 9.99 -4.74
CA LEU A 41 7.35 10.66 -3.59
C LEU A 41 7.20 9.65 -2.45
N TYR A 42 7.10 10.16 -1.23
CA TYR A 42 6.81 9.34 -0.05
C TYR A 42 5.35 8.89 -0.09
N PRO A 43 5.06 7.56 -0.09
CA PRO A 43 3.70 7.06 -0.27
C PRO A 43 2.80 7.25 0.95
N ALA A 44 3.36 7.41 2.13
CA ALA A 44 2.60 7.38 3.37
C ALA A 44 1.67 6.13 3.40
N SER A 45 0.43 6.30 3.85
CA SER A 45 -0.53 5.18 3.98
C SER A 45 -0.97 4.53 2.66
N THR A 46 -0.65 5.10 1.49
CA THR A 46 -0.89 4.38 0.22
C THR A 46 -0.03 3.12 0.08
N THR A 47 1.04 2.98 0.88
CA THR A 47 1.80 1.74 1.07
C THR A 47 0.91 0.54 1.38
N LYS A 48 -0.17 0.75 2.15
CA LYS A 48 -1.09 -0.30 2.62
C LYS A 48 -1.84 -1.01 1.50
N ILE A 49 -1.88 -0.42 0.30
CA ILE A 49 -2.40 -1.09 -0.90
C ILE A 49 -1.55 -2.33 -1.24
N MET A 50 -0.22 -2.22 -1.20
CA MET A 50 0.66 -3.37 -1.39
C MET A 50 0.56 -4.38 -0.24
N THR A 51 0.40 -3.91 0.99
CA THR A 51 0.19 -4.78 2.16
C THR A 51 -1.09 -5.60 2.02
N ALA A 52 -2.18 -4.97 1.59
CA ALA A 52 -3.45 -5.65 1.34
C ALA A 52 -3.33 -6.66 0.18
N LEU A 53 -2.69 -6.28 -0.94
CA LEU A 53 -2.47 -7.15 -2.08
C LEU A 53 -1.76 -8.44 -1.66
N LEU A 54 -0.66 -8.33 -0.92
CA LEU A 54 0.10 -9.50 -0.48
C LEU A 54 -0.68 -10.37 0.51
N ALA A 55 -1.49 -9.77 1.37
CA ALA A 55 -2.35 -10.52 2.29
C ALA A 55 -3.37 -11.37 1.51
N ILE A 56 -4.04 -10.78 0.53
CA ILE A 56 -5.05 -11.46 -0.29
C ILE A 56 -4.41 -12.57 -1.15
N GLU A 57 -3.22 -12.32 -1.71
CA GLU A 57 -2.53 -13.27 -2.58
C GLU A 57 -1.92 -14.47 -1.84
N ASN A 58 -1.59 -14.35 -0.53
CA ASN A 58 -0.76 -15.32 0.17
C ASN A 58 -1.40 -15.98 1.40
N ALA A 59 -2.60 -15.57 1.80
CA ALA A 59 -3.26 -16.11 2.99
C ALA A 59 -4.78 -16.21 2.81
N ASN A 60 -5.44 -16.97 3.72
CA ASN A 60 -6.88 -17.06 3.73
C ASN A 60 -7.47 -15.98 4.63
N LEU A 61 -8.50 -15.27 4.18
CA LEU A 61 -9.12 -14.17 4.91
C LEU A 61 -9.75 -14.61 6.26
N ASP A 62 -10.10 -15.89 6.39
CA ASP A 62 -10.67 -16.45 7.63
C ASP A 62 -9.60 -16.97 8.61
N ASP A 63 -8.31 -16.86 8.25
CA ASP A 63 -7.21 -17.24 9.13
C ASP A 63 -7.19 -16.40 10.41
N GLN A 64 -6.86 -17.07 11.53
CA GLN A 64 -6.76 -16.45 12.85
C GLN A 64 -5.33 -15.93 13.07
N VAL A 65 -5.21 -14.65 13.28
CA VAL A 65 -3.93 -13.94 13.52
C VAL A 65 -3.86 -13.53 14.97
N THR A 66 -2.84 -13.99 15.68
CA THR A 66 -2.57 -13.54 17.06
C THR A 66 -1.69 -12.30 17.02
N ILE A 67 -2.14 -11.23 17.66
CA ILE A 67 -1.42 -9.95 17.71
C ILE A 67 -0.13 -10.11 18.53
N SER A 68 0.98 -9.79 17.91
CA SER A 68 2.31 -9.81 18.54
C SER A 68 2.57 -8.58 19.40
N GLY A 69 3.72 -8.54 20.10
CA GLY A 69 4.14 -7.34 20.82
C GLY A 69 4.53 -6.18 19.88
N ASN A 70 5.00 -6.46 18.65
CA ASN A 70 5.35 -5.43 17.69
C ASN A 70 4.10 -4.80 17.05
N ALA A 71 3.05 -5.59 16.87
CA ALA A 71 1.76 -5.14 16.36
C ALA A 71 0.84 -4.57 17.45
N ASP A 72 1.26 -4.54 18.72
CA ASP A 72 0.54 -3.85 19.78
C ASP A 72 0.53 -2.34 19.51
N ALA A 73 -0.62 -1.70 19.63
CA ALA A 73 -0.79 -0.27 19.37
C ALA A 73 0.17 0.61 20.20
N SER A 74 0.55 0.16 21.40
CA SER A 74 1.50 0.88 22.27
C SER A 74 2.96 0.85 21.76
N SER A 75 3.27 0.01 20.76
CA SER A 75 4.59 -0.06 20.13
C SER A 75 4.85 1.05 19.12
N PHE A 76 3.80 1.79 18.74
CA PHE A 76 3.86 2.85 17.75
C PHE A 76 4.02 4.23 18.39
N PRO A 77 4.58 5.22 17.67
CA PRO A 77 4.58 6.62 18.09
C PRO A 77 3.16 7.12 18.42
N ALA A 78 3.05 8.03 19.38
CA ALA A 78 1.75 8.52 19.88
C ALA A 78 0.88 9.22 18.81
N ASP A 79 1.50 9.72 17.76
CA ASP A 79 0.85 10.36 16.60
C ASP A 79 0.61 9.41 15.43
N ALA A 80 1.00 8.14 15.56
CA ALA A 80 0.75 7.14 14.53
C ALA A 80 -0.72 6.71 14.52
N GLN A 81 -1.27 6.50 13.32
CA GLN A 81 -2.61 5.97 13.17
C GLN A 81 -2.64 4.48 13.52
N VAL A 82 -3.32 4.13 14.60
CA VAL A 82 -3.48 2.74 15.08
C VAL A 82 -4.94 2.43 15.38
N CYS A 83 -5.34 1.18 15.25
CA CYS A 83 -6.69 0.70 15.58
C CYS A 83 -6.86 0.34 17.06
N GLY A 84 -5.78 0.28 17.82
CA GLY A 84 -5.79 -0.08 19.23
C GLY A 84 -5.68 -1.58 19.47
N LEU A 85 -5.04 -2.33 18.56
CA LEU A 85 -4.79 -3.76 18.73
C LEU A 85 -3.91 -4.00 19.96
N ALA A 86 -4.25 -5.01 20.75
CA ALA A 86 -3.49 -5.37 21.96
C ALA A 86 -2.82 -6.74 21.78
N LYS A 87 -1.59 -6.86 22.28
CA LYS A 87 -0.84 -8.12 22.28
C LYS A 87 -1.66 -9.28 22.87
N GLY A 88 -1.72 -10.37 22.13
CA GLY A 88 -2.42 -11.59 22.52
C GLY A 88 -3.88 -11.64 22.07
N GLU A 89 -4.45 -10.58 21.55
CA GLU A 89 -5.74 -10.63 20.87
C GLU A 89 -5.65 -11.54 19.63
N VAL A 90 -6.78 -12.09 19.22
CA VAL A 90 -6.90 -12.93 18.02
C VAL A 90 -7.94 -12.29 17.10
N TRP A 91 -7.52 -11.98 15.90
CA TRP A 91 -8.35 -11.35 14.88
C TRP A 91 -8.38 -12.22 13.62
N THR A 92 -9.44 -12.14 12.81
CA THR A 92 -9.38 -12.71 11.46
C THR A 92 -8.53 -11.83 10.54
N LEU A 93 -7.88 -12.43 9.54
CA LEU A 93 -7.16 -11.63 8.53
C LEU A 93 -8.11 -10.66 7.82
N ARG A 94 -9.36 -11.02 7.62
CA ARG A 94 -10.43 -10.17 7.08
C ARG A 94 -10.64 -8.91 7.92
N ASP A 95 -10.76 -9.06 9.23
CA ASP A 95 -10.96 -7.94 10.15
C ASP A 95 -9.72 -7.04 10.18
N LEU A 96 -8.52 -7.62 10.15
CA LEU A 96 -7.27 -6.86 10.03
C LEU A 96 -7.17 -6.09 8.71
N LEU A 97 -7.62 -6.65 7.59
CA LEU A 97 -7.71 -5.92 6.31
C LEU A 97 -8.74 -4.79 6.39
N GLY A 98 -9.87 -4.99 7.07
CA GLY A 98 -10.81 -3.91 7.37
C GLY A 98 -10.17 -2.79 8.19
N ALA A 99 -9.44 -3.12 9.26
CA ALA A 99 -8.70 -2.16 10.08
C ALA A 99 -7.60 -1.43 9.27
N LEU A 100 -6.90 -2.16 8.39
CA LEU A 100 -5.88 -1.62 7.49
C LEU A 100 -6.46 -0.59 6.51
N LEU A 101 -7.52 -0.96 5.79
CA LEU A 101 -8.02 -0.19 4.64
C LEU A 101 -9.01 0.90 5.04
N LEU A 102 -9.87 0.67 6.06
CA LEU A 102 -10.89 1.63 6.47
C LEU A 102 -10.39 2.62 7.52
N TYR A 103 -9.52 2.18 8.42
CA TYR A 103 -8.98 3.02 9.50
C TYR A 103 -7.52 3.40 9.30
N SER A 104 -6.84 2.77 8.34
CA SER A 104 -5.40 2.99 8.08
C SER A 104 -4.49 2.58 9.25
N GLY A 105 -4.86 1.52 10.01
CA GLY A 105 -4.14 1.05 11.18
C GLY A 105 -2.72 0.59 10.87
N ASN A 106 -1.71 1.19 11.51
CA ASN A 106 -0.32 0.75 11.37
C ASN A 106 -0.07 -0.55 12.13
N ASP A 107 -0.72 -0.73 13.27
CA ASP A 107 -0.77 -1.96 14.05
C ASP A 107 -1.34 -3.13 13.24
N ALA A 108 -2.44 -2.90 12.52
CA ALA A 108 -3.01 -3.89 11.61
C ALA A 108 -2.05 -4.24 10.46
N ALA A 109 -1.34 -3.24 9.90
CA ALA A 109 -0.34 -3.48 8.86
C ALA A 109 0.80 -4.37 9.34
N THR A 110 1.34 -4.12 10.54
CA THR A 110 2.39 -4.95 11.15
C THR A 110 1.88 -6.35 11.48
N ALA A 111 0.65 -6.49 12.03
CA ALA A 111 0.06 -7.81 12.30
C ALA A 111 -0.08 -8.65 11.02
N ILE A 112 -0.56 -8.06 9.94
CA ILE A 112 -0.66 -8.70 8.62
C ILE A 112 0.72 -9.10 8.10
N ALA A 113 1.69 -8.19 8.18
CA ALA A 113 3.05 -8.43 7.68
C ALA A 113 3.74 -9.60 8.41
N GLU A 114 3.63 -9.65 9.74
CA GLU A 114 4.21 -10.74 10.54
C GLU A 114 3.51 -12.08 10.25
N TYR A 115 2.19 -12.05 10.07
CA TYR A 115 1.44 -13.28 9.76
C TYR A 115 1.79 -13.83 8.38
N VAL A 116 1.74 -13.00 7.35
CA VAL A 116 1.94 -13.42 5.95
C VAL A 116 3.42 -13.68 5.64
N GLY A 117 4.31 -12.84 6.14
CA GLY A 117 5.75 -12.92 5.86
C GLY A 117 6.53 -13.77 6.88
N GLY A 118 5.94 -14.07 8.04
CA GLY A 118 6.64 -14.66 9.19
C GLY A 118 7.46 -13.64 9.99
N SER A 119 7.78 -12.50 9.39
CA SER A 119 8.37 -11.32 10.03
C SER A 119 8.14 -10.09 9.16
N GLU A 120 8.20 -8.89 9.75
CA GLU A 120 8.07 -7.65 9.00
C GLU A 120 9.18 -7.52 7.93
N GLU A 121 10.42 -7.85 8.25
CA GLU A 121 11.53 -7.84 7.29
C GLU A 121 11.29 -8.76 6.09
N ALA A 122 10.84 -10.00 6.34
CA ALA A 122 10.54 -10.94 5.27
C ALA A 122 9.37 -10.44 4.40
N PHE A 123 8.35 -9.84 5.02
CA PHE A 123 7.23 -9.25 4.31
C PHE A 123 7.64 -8.04 3.45
N VAL A 124 8.48 -7.15 3.95
CA VAL A 124 9.04 -6.03 3.16
C VAL A 124 9.82 -6.55 1.94
N ASN A 125 10.57 -7.64 2.09
CA ASN A 125 11.21 -8.29 0.95
C ASN A 125 10.18 -8.84 -0.06
N MET A 126 9.03 -9.37 0.40
CA MET A 126 7.93 -9.76 -0.49
C MET A 126 7.34 -8.55 -1.21
N MET A 127 7.09 -7.43 -0.50
CA MET A 127 6.59 -6.18 -1.09
C MET A 127 7.49 -5.70 -2.23
N ASN A 128 8.79 -5.63 -1.99
CA ASN A 128 9.76 -5.17 -3.00
C ASN A 128 9.86 -6.14 -4.20
N ARG A 129 9.80 -7.44 -3.98
CA ARG A 129 9.75 -8.44 -5.05
C ARG A 129 8.48 -8.29 -5.88
N ARG A 130 7.32 -8.16 -5.20
CA ARG A 130 6.04 -8.01 -5.90
C ARG A 130 5.98 -6.71 -6.71
N ALA A 131 6.53 -5.61 -6.20
CA ALA A 131 6.67 -4.37 -6.95
C ALA A 131 7.46 -4.57 -8.26
N GLN A 132 8.58 -5.30 -8.22
CA GLN A 132 9.37 -5.63 -9.41
C GLN A 132 8.58 -6.50 -10.40
N GLU A 133 7.85 -7.52 -9.93
CA GLU A 133 7.00 -8.38 -10.76
C GLU A 133 5.91 -7.58 -11.47
N LEU A 134 5.37 -6.57 -10.82
CA LEU A 134 4.37 -5.64 -11.37
C LEU A 134 5.00 -4.52 -12.22
N MET A 135 6.32 -4.54 -12.42
CA MET A 135 7.07 -3.50 -13.16
C MET A 135 6.99 -2.10 -12.50
N ALA A 136 6.70 -2.03 -11.19
CA ALA A 136 6.69 -0.82 -10.38
C ALA A 136 8.14 -0.44 -9.99
N ASN A 137 8.95 -0.08 -10.97
CA ASN A 137 10.41 0.08 -10.83
C ASN A 137 10.84 1.37 -10.13
N GLY A 138 9.94 2.32 -9.95
CA GLY A 138 10.14 3.56 -9.19
C GLY A 138 9.77 3.42 -7.72
N THR A 139 9.48 2.19 -7.24
CA THR A 139 8.98 1.90 -5.90
C THR A 139 10.00 1.14 -5.06
N HIS A 140 10.10 1.52 -3.79
CA HIS A 140 10.85 0.79 -2.79
C HIS A 140 10.16 0.92 -1.42
N PHE A 141 9.89 -0.22 -0.80
CA PHE A 141 9.24 -0.30 0.51
C PHE A 141 10.25 -0.60 1.61
N MET A 142 10.10 0.07 2.76
CA MET A 142 10.89 -0.13 3.98
C MET A 142 10.06 -0.70 5.13
N ASN A 143 8.72 -0.57 5.05
CA ASN A 143 7.78 -1.05 6.07
C ASN A 143 6.40 -1.30 5.45
N PRO A 144 5.49 -2.03 6.15
CA PRO A 144 4.18 -2.37 5.62
C PRO A 144 3.11 -1.28 5.79
N HIS A 145 3.38 -0.22 6.54
CA HIS A 145 2.38 0.76 6.98
C HIS A 145 2.55 2.16 6.36
N GLY A 146 3.74 2.51 5.89
CA GLY A 146 4.02 3.80 5.25
C GLY A 146 4.51 4.90 6.21
N LEU A 147 4.93 4.56 7.43
CA LEU A 147 5.69 5.49 8.27
C LEU A 147 6.97 5.90 7.54
N HIS A 148 7.38 7.14 7.76
CA HIS A 148 8.44 7.77 6.98
C HIS A 148 9.79 7.06 7.12
N ASP A 149 10.43 6.85 5.97
CA ASP A 149 11.82 6.46 5.80
C ASP A 149 12.30 7.07 4.47
N ASP A 150 13.51 7.61 4.44
CA ASP A 150 14.07 8.26 3.25
C ASP A 150 14.17 7.32 2.03
N ASN A 151 14.25 6.01 2.28
CA ASN A 151 14.30 4.98 1.24
C ASN A 151 12.92 4.37 0.91
N HIS A 152 11.84 4.88 1.53
CA HIS A 152 10.47 4.43 1.31
C HIS A 152 9.78 5.35 0.32
N TYR A 153 9.71 4.97 -0.95
CA TYR A 153 9.19 5.83 -2.01
C TYR A 153 8.42 5.03 -3.06
N THR A 154 7.57 5.72 -3.77
CA THR A 154 6.82 5.21 -4.93
C THR A 154 6.56 6.33 -5.94
N THR A 155 5.86 6.02 -7.03
CA THR A 155 5.37 6.99 -8.03
C THR A 155 3.87 6.82 -8.22
N ALA A 156 3.17 7.85 -8.73
CA ALA A 156 1.74 7.76 -9.04
C ALA A 156 1.48 6.65 -10.09
N TYR A 157 2.39 6.47 -11.04
CA TYR A 157 2.30 5.39 -12.02
C TYR A 157 2.45 4.00 -11.39
N ASP A 158 3.40 3.82 -10.50
CA ASP A 158 3.62 2.53 -9.84
C ASP A 158 2.47 2.18 -8.90
N LEU A 159 1.91 3.16 -8.19
CA LEU A 159 0.69 2.96 -7.39
C LEU A 159 -0.48 2.50 -8.26
N TYR A 160 -0.61 3.04 -9.48
CA TYR A 160 -1.60 2.53 -10.44
C TYR A 160 -1.36 1.05 -10.77
N LEU A 161 -0.12 0.63 -11.02
CA LEU A 161 0.18 -0.76 -11.34
C LEU A 161 -0.21 -1.70 -10.17
N ILE A 162 0.15 -1.32 -8.95
CA ILE A 162 -0.15 -2.09 -7.74
C ILE A 162 -1.66 -2.13 -7.49
N PHE A 163 -2.33 -0.97 -7.55
CA PHE A 163 -3.77 -0.89 -7.31
C PHE A 163 -4.58 -1.61 -8.39
N ASN A 164 -4.15 -1.53 -9.66
CA ASN A 164 -4.78 -2.25 -10.76
C ASN A 164 -4.68 -3.78 -10.58
N GLU A 165 -3.67 -4.29 -9.89
CA GLU A 165 -3.61 -5.69 -9.50
C GLU A 165 -4.58 -5.99 -8.37
N CYS A 166 -4.62 -5.14 -7.33
CA CYS A 166 -5.54 -5.30 -6.19
C CYS A 166 -7.00 -5.47 -6.62
N ILE A 167 -7.49 -4.61 -7.52
CA ILE A 167 -8.90 -4.61 -7.94
C ILE A 167 -9.31 -5.80 -8.81
N LYS A 168 -8.40 -6.71 -9.15
CA LYS A 168 -8.73 -7.98 -9.81
C LYS A 168 -9.20 -9.05 -8.83
N HIS A 169 -8.97 -8.86 -7.55
CA HIS A 169 -9.44 -9.73 -6.49
C HIS A 169 -10.82 -9.24 -6.03
N GLU A 170 -11.81 -10.13 -6.06
CA GLU A 170 -13.23 -9.81 -5.79
C GLU A 170 -13.61 -9.95 -4.30
N ASP A 171 -12.67 -10.36 -3.43
CA ASP A 171 -12.89 -10.67 -2.00
C ASP A 171 -12.78 -9.45 -1.08
#